data_d53524280d00395270d786d286c86c13
#
_entry.id   d53524280d00395270d786d286c86c13
#
_cell.length_a   1.000
_cell.length_b   1.000
_cell.length_c   1.000
_cell.angle_alpha   90.00
_cell.angle_beta   90.00
_cell.angle_gamma   90.00
#
_symmetry.space_group_name_H-M   'P 1'
#
loop_
_entity.id
_entity.type
_entity.pdbx_description
1 polymer ?
#
loop_
_entity_poly.entity_id
_entity_poly.type
_entity_poly.pdbx_seq_one_letter_code
_entity_poly.pdbx_strand_id
1 'polypeptide(L)'
;MTTPIDLSVVIPVYNEEDGLQALFDRLYPSLDALGIRYEIVFVNDGSRDASPRMLADQYHKRPDVTRVVLFNGNFGQHRAILAGFEHSRGERIVTLDADLQNPPEDIAVLLAEMDKGHDYVGSIRRQRNDSWWRHVASRAMNRLRERITHIKMTDQGCMMRAYSRRIIDTINQCNEMHTFIPALAYQFSQNPTEVVVGHEERFAGESKYSLYSLIRLNFDLMTGFSLVPLQMFSFVGIIISVLSGFLVVYLGARRLILGPEEGGLFTLFAIAFLLIGIALFGIGLLGEYIGRIYQEVRQRPRYVVAAVLEQKEQQP
;
A
#
# COMPACT_ATOMS: atom_id res chain seq x y z
N MET A 1 -10.97 24.27 26.73
CA MET A 1 -11.30 23.13 25.84
C MET A 1 -10.84 23.52 24.45
N THR A 2 -9.82 22.89 23.93
CA THR A 2 -9.38 23.07 22.53
C THR A 2 -10.49 22.57 21.63
N THR A 3 -10.99 23.41 20.74
CA THR A 3 -12.02 23.00 19.77
C THR A 3 -11.42 21.93 18.85
N PRO A 4 -12.11 20.82 18.57
CA PRO A 4 -11.57 19.72 17.75
C PRO A 4 -11.17 20.20 16.35
N ILE A 5 -10.14 19.60 15.78
CA ILE A 5 -9.72 19.80 14.39
C ILE A 5 -10.62 18.93 13.49
N ASP A 6 -11.19 19.52 12.45
CA ASP A 6 -12.12 18.80 11.56
C ASP A 6 -11.37 17.93 10.54
N LEU A 7 -10.21 18.40 10.06
CA LEU A 7 -9.44 17.77 8.97
C LEU A 7 -7.95 17.78 9.27
N SER A 8 -7.28 16.62 9.10
CA SER A 8 -5.83 16.52 8.96
C SER A 8 -5.46 16.12 7.54
N VAL A 9 -4.59 16.86 6.89
CA VAL A 9 -4.01 16.50 5.58
C VAL A 9 -2.60 15.97 5.80
N VAL A 10 -2.37 14.71 5.49
CA VAL A 10 -1.07 14.03 5.66
C VAL A 10 -0.35 13.96 4.33
N ILE A 11 0.85 14.52 4.27
CA ILE A 11 1.64 14.64 3.04
C ILE A 11 3.05 14.09 3.27
N PRO A 12 3.37 12.90 2.72
CA PRO A 12 4.73 12.38 2.73
C PRO A 12 5.59 13.17 1.72
N VAL A 13 6.82 13.51 2.11
CA VAL A 13 7.76 14.30 1.29
C VAL A 13 9.10 13.59 1.23
N TYR A 14 9.62 13.35 0.02
CA TYR A 14 10.97 12.81 -0.19
C TYR A 14 11.61 13.37 -1.45
N ASN A 15 12.56 14.30 -1.31
CA ASN A 15 13.27 14.99 -2.38
C ASN A 15 12.30 15.63 -3.40
N GLU A 16 11.49 16.58 -2.92
CA GLU A 16 10.45 17.28 -3.70
C GLU A 16 10.69 18.79 -3.71
N GLU A 17 11.97 19.25 -3.59
CA GLU A 17 12.30 20.69 -3.51
C GLU A 17 11.73 21.49 -4.69
N ASP A 18 11.68 20.91 -5.90
CA ASP A 18 11.20 21.57 -7.11
C ASP A 18 9.68 21.81 -7.11
N GLY A 19 8.90 20.95 -6.42
CA GLY A 19 7.43 20.96 -6.41
C GLY A 19 6.80 21.59 -5.17
N LEU A 20 7.53 21.65 -4.04
CA LEU A 20 6.96 22.04 -2.75
C LEU A 20 6.37 23.44 -2.73
N GLN A 21 7.00 24.43 -3.38
CA GLN A 21 6.47 25.77 -3.39
C GLN A 21 5.13 25.85 -4.14
N ALA A 22 5.03 25.18 -5.30
CA ALA A 22 3.78 25.09 -6.06
C ALA A 22 2.69 24.37 -5.26
N LEU A 23 3.07 23.33 -4.49
CA LEU A 23 2.15 22.65 -3.59
C LEU A 23 1.63 23.60 -2.51
N PHE A 24 2.49 24.37 -1.84
CA PHE A 24 2.07 25.33 -0.82
C PHE A 24 1.11 26.38 -1.40
N ASP A 25 1.42 26.92 -2.57
CA ASP A 25 0.64 27.99 -3.22
C ASP A 25 -0.78 27.51 -3.61
N ARG A 26 -1.01 26.22 -3.80
CA ARG A 26 -2.33 25.64 -4.11
C ARG A 26 -3.03 25.08 -2.87
N LEU A 27 -2.30 24.37 -2.00
CA LEU A 27 -2.85 23.64 -0.87
C LEU A 27 -3.48 24.55 0.17
N TYR A 28 -2.74 25.56 0.64
CA TYR A 28 -3.25 26.44 1.71
C TYR A 28 -4.50 27.20 1.29
N PRO A 29 -4.56 27.86 0.11
CA PRO A 29 -5.79 28.52 -0.33
C PRO A 29 -6.98 27.56 -0.51
N SER A 30 -6.73 26.33 -1.00
CA SER A 30 -7.78 25.33 -1.16
C SER A 30 -8.36 24.90 0.19
N LEU A 31 -7.52 24.71 1.20
CA LEU A 31 -7.96 24.34 2.55
C LEU A 31 -8.62 25.54 3.30
N ASP A 32 -8.05 26.75 3.17
CA ASP A 32 -8.64 27.95 3.74
C ASP A 32 -10.05 28.21 3.19
N ALA A 33 -10.30 27.89 1.92
CA ALA A 33 -11.61 28.01 1.27
C ALA A 33 -12.67 27.05 1.81
N LEU A 34 -12.27 25.95 2.46
CA LEU A 34 -13.24 24.99 3.06
C LEU A 34 -13.97 25.59 4.28
N GLY A 35 -13.43 26.63 4.92
CA GLY A 35 -14.04 27.26 6.09
C GLY A 35 -14.13 26.36 7.33
N ILE A 36 -13.37 25.26 7.38
CA ILE A 36 -13.29 24.33 8.50
C ILE A 36 -11.94 24.43 9.20
N ARG A 37 -11.82 23.90 10.39
CA ARG A 37 -10.54 23.84 11.10
C ARG A 37 -9.71 22.67 10.60
N TYR A 38 -8.52 22.96 10.11
CA TYR A 38 -7.64 21.95 9.55
C TYR A 38 -6.22 22.05 10.10
N GLU A 39 -5.47 20.98 9.94
CA GLU A 39 -4.01 20.94 10.05
C GLU A 39 -3.42 20.21 8.85
N ILE A 40 -2.17 20.53 8.53
CA ILE A 40 -1.36 19.84 7.54
C ILE A 40 -0.18 19.20 8.26
N VAL A 41 -0.03 17.89 8.08
CA VAL A 41 1.07 17.11 8.66
C VAL A 41 2.01 16.70 7.53
N PHE A 42 3.05 17.47 7.31
CA PHE A 42 4.13 17.08 6.40
C PHE A 42 5.06 16.08 7.08
N VAL A 43 5.36 14.98 6.42
CA VAL A 43 6.30 13.98 6.92
C VAL A 43 7.49 13.88 5.97
N ASN A 44 8.62 14.44 6.36
CA ASN A 44 9.85 14.36 5.60
C ASN A 44 10.53 13.00 5.81
N ASP A 45 10.52 12.17 4.77
CA ASP A 45 11.09 10.81 4.76
C ASP A 45 12.60 10.82 4.51
N GLY A 46 13.35 11.64 5.26
CA GLY A 46 14.81 11.70 5.18
C GLY A 46 15.33 12.28 3.86
N SER A 47 14.71 13.34 3.33
CA SER A 47 15.17 14.04 2.14
C SER A 47 16.60 14.56 2.29
N ARG A 48 17.33 14.62 1.17
CA ARG A 48 18.72 15.08 1.09
C ARG A 48 18.90 16.40 0.35
N ASP A 49 17.82 16.91 -0.21
CA ASP A 49 17.70 18.18 -0.93
C ASP A 49 17.23 19.31 0.00
N ALA A 50 16.74 20.44 -0.54
CA ALA A 50 16.25 21.55 0.24
C ALA A 50 14.86 21.33 0.88
N SER A 51 14.18 20.20 0.63
CA SER A 51 12.83 19.93 1.14
C SER A 51 12.70 20.11 2.65
N PRO A 52 13.60 19.60 3.52
CA PRO A 52 13.48 19.78 4.98
C PRO A 52 13.49 21.23 5.40
N ARG A 53 14.34 22.06 4.76
CA ARG A 53 14.41 23.49 5.02
C ARG A 53 13.14 24.22 4.58
N MET A 54 12.65 23.90 3.39
CA MET A 54 11.40 24.50 2.87
C MET A 54 10.20 24.20 3.76
N LEU A 55 10.11 22.97 4.29
CA LEU A 55 9.07 22.58 5.23
C LEU A 55 9.18 23.33 6.57
N ALA A 56 10.41 23.53 7.09
CA ALA A 56 10.62 24.31 8.30
C ALA A 56 10.27 25.79 8.09
N ASP A 57 10.67 26.36 6.95
CA ASP A 57 10.31 27.76 6.58
C ASP A 57 8.80 27.92 6.44
N GLN A 58 8.11 26.93 5.88
CA GLN A 58 6.65 26.94 5.75
C GLN A 58 5.94 26.80 7.11
N TYR A 59 6.47 25.96 8.01
CA TYR A 59 5.99 25.91 9.39
C TYR A 59 6.09 27.28 10.08
N HIS A 60 7.20 28.00 9.92
CA HIS A 60 7.36 29.32 10.52
C HIS A 60 6.40 30.37 9.93
N LYS A 61 5.96 30.21 8.68
CA LYS A 61 4.96 31.10 8.04
C LYS A 61 3.53 30.82 8.55
N ARG A 62 3.18 29.55 8.74
CA ARG A 62 1.83 29.10 9.13
C ARG A 62 1.89 28.10 10.29
N PRO A 63 2.40 28.47 11.47
CA PRO A 63 2.55 27.56 12.61
C PRO A 63 1.21 27.12 13.22
N ASP A 64 0.14 27.86 12.91
CA ASP A 64 -1.24 27.64 13.34
C ASP A 64 -1.84 26.34 12.78
N VAL A 65 -1.50 26.01 11.54
CA VAL A 65 -2.07 24.86 10.81
C VAL A 65 -1.02 23.87 10.30
N THR A 66 0.26 24.19 10.38
CA THR A 66 1.33 23.36 9.83
C THR A 66 2.05 22.59 10.94
N ARG A 67 2.25 21.30 10.70
CA ARG A 67 3.12 20.43 11.50
C ARG A 67 4.10 19.73 10.58
N VAL A 68 5.35 19.55 11.02
CA VAL A 68 6.38 18.86 10.25
C VAL A 68 7.02 17.77 11.10
N VAL A 69 6.97 16.53 10.62
CA VAL A 69 7.66 15.37 11.20
C VAL A 69 8.89 15.08 10.36
N LEU A 70 10.06 15.09 10.96
CA LEU A 70 11.33 14.85 10.26
C LEU A 70 11.88 13.48 10.65
N PHE A 71 12.10 12.60 9.67
CA PHE A 71 12.77 11.32 9.88
C PHE A 71 14.29 11.47 9.81
N ASN A 72 15.01 10.59 10.49
CA ASN A 72 16.48 10.54 10.45
C ASN A 72 17.05 9.84 9.20
N GLY A 73 16.20 9.28 8.34
CA GLY A 73 16.56 8.59 7.10
C GLY A 73 15.33 8.22 6.29
N ASN A 74 15.52 7.63 5.11
CA ASN A 74 14.43 7.19 4.25
C ASN A 74 13.89 5.83 4.71
N PHE A 75 12.61 5.77 5.03
CA PHE A 75 11.88 4.56 5.45
C PHE A 75 10.78 4.16 4.47
N GLY A 76 10.46 5.01 3.49
CA GLY A 76 9.47 4.79 2.46
C GLY A 76 8.11 5.44 2.72
N GLN A 77 7.41 5.76 1.64
CA GLN A 77 6.16 6.54 1.62
C GLN A 77 5.10 6.05 2.61
N HIS A 78 4.83 4.73 2.65
CA HIS A 78 3.81 4.18 3.55
C HIS A 78 4.15 4.41 5.03
N ARG A 79 5.43 4.34 5.40
CA ARG A 79 5.86 4.61 6.78
C ARG A 79 5.77 6.10 7.12
N ALA A 80 6.04 6.97 6.16
CA ALA A 80 5.82 8.40 6.32
C ALA A 80 4.32 8.73 6.51
N ILE A 81 3.43 8.09 5.77
CA ILE A 81 1.98 8.24 5.95
C ILE A 81 1.54 7.74 7.34
N LEU A 82 2.03 6.58 7.79
CA LEU A 82 1.72 6.07 9.14
C LEU A 82 2.16 7.04 10.23
N ALA A 83 3.36 7.61 10.13
CA ALA A 83 3.80 8.64 11.07
C ALA A 83 2.90 9.88 11.02
N GLY A 84 2.46 10.29 9.83
CA GLY A 84 1.47 11.36 9.67
C GLY A 84 0.15 11.03 10.38
N PHE A 85 -0.31 9.78 10.30
CA PHE A 85 -1.51 9.33 11.02
C PHE A 85 -1.34 9.39 12.54
N GLU A 86 -0.20 8.95 13.07
CA GLU A 86 0.10 9.01 14.51
C GLU A 86 0.17 10.45 15.03
N HIS A 87 0.58 11.42 14.19
CA HIS A 87 0.69 12.82 14.54
C HIS A 87 -0.54 13.66 14.15
N SER A 88 -1.55 13.06 13.51
CA SER A 88 -2.78 13.76 13.10
C SER A 88 -3.80 13.84 14.23
N ARG A 89 -4.57 14.95 14.31
CA ARG A 89 -5.57 15.23 15.35
C ARG A 89 -6.99 15.40 14.82
N GLY A 90 -7.16 15.53 13.49
CA GLY A 90 -8.46 15.79 12.85
C GLY A 90 -9.40 14.59 12.94
N GLU A 91 -10.71 14.86 12.92
CA GLU A 91 -11.75 13.83 12.86
C GLU A 91 -11.77 13.11 11.51
N ARG A 92 -11.41 13.80 10.45
CA ARG A 92 -11.23 13.28 9.09
C ARG A 92 -9.77 13.44 8.70
N ILE A 93 -9.23 12.42 8.06
CA ILE A 93 -7.83 12.44 7.63
C ILE A 93 -7.78 12.23 6.12
N VAL A 94 -7.05 13.08 5.41
CA VAL A 94 -6.82 12.95 3.97
C VAL A 94 -5.33 12.77 3.72
N THR A 95 -4.97 11.78 2.91
CA THR A 95 -3.61 11.64 2.39
C THR A 95 -3.50 12.31 1.02
N LEU A 96 -2.39 12.98 0.76
CA LEU A 96 -2.10 13.65 -0.51
C LEU A 96 -0.62 13.50 -0.84
N ASP A 97 -0.29 13.20 -2.11
CA ASP A 97 1.09 13.17 -2.58
C ASP A 97 1.62 14.59 -2.80
N ALA A 98 2.94 14.81 -2.58
CA ALA A 98 3.56 16.12 -2.72
C ALA A 98 3.79 16.55 -4.17
N ASP A 99 3.58 15.68 -5.16
CA ASP A 99 3.94 15.87 -6.58
C ASP A 99 2.87 16.59 -7.44
N LEU A 100 1.77 17.03 -6.81
CA LEU A 100 0.64 17.71 -7.44
C LEU A 100 -0.08 16.93 -8.56
N GLN A 101 0.16 15.62 -8.67
CA GLN A 101 -0.61 14.78 -9.61
C GLN A 101 -2.09 14.73 -9.26
N ASN A 102 -2.42 14.87 -7.98
CA ASN A 102 -3.79 15.00 -7.49
C ASN A 102 -4.01 16.45 -7.01
N PRO A 103 -4.96 17.18 -7.60
CA PRO A 103 -5.27 18.55 -7.20
C PRO A 103 -5.72 18.65 -5.73
N PRO A 104 -5.12 19.51 -4.90
CA PRO A 104 -5.57 19.72 -3.51
C PRO A 104 -7.03 20.18 -3.42
N GLU A 105 -7.56 20.81 -4.45
CA GLU A 105 -8.94 21.27 -4.58
C GLU A 105 -9.95 20.10 -4.50
N ASP A 106 -9.55 18.90 -4.93
CA ASP A 106 -10.39 17.70 -4.89
C ASP A 106 -10.56 17.13 -3.47
N ILE A 107 -9.86 17.66 -2.47
CA ILE A 107 -10.09 17.31 -1.06
C ILE A 107 -11.55 17.58 -0.70
N ALA A 108 -12.15 18.67 -1.20
CA ALA A 108 -13.57 18.97 -0.99
C ALA A 108 -14.50 17.86 -1.47
N VAL A 109 -14.17 17.18 -2.59
CA VAL A 109 -14.95 16.08 -3.15
C VAL A 109 -14.92 14.86 -2.22
N LEU A 110 -13.76 14.55 -1.66
CA LEU A 110 -13.61 13.43 -0.72
C LEU A 110 -14.41 13.71 0.59
N LEU A 111 -14.31 14.94 1.11
CA LEU A 111 -15.04 15.33 2.31
C LEU A 111 -16.55 15.28 2.11
N ALA A 112 -17.05 15.71 0.94
CA ALA A 112 -18.48 15.62 0.61
C ALA A 112 -19.01 14.18 0.59
N GLU A 113 -18.19 13.18 0.23
CA GLU A 113 -18.56 11.78 0.36
C GLU A 113 -18.55 11.31 1.82
N MET A 114 -17.57 11.76 2.62
CA MET A 114 -17.57 11.46 4.05
C MET A 114 -18.79 12.03 4.77
N ASP A 115 -19.28 13.22 4.36
CA ASP A 115 -20.50 13.84 4.90
C ASP A 115 -21.77 13.03 4.60
N LYS A 116 -21.74 12.14 3.58
CA LYS A 116 -22.81 11.17 3.29
C LYS A 116 -22.77 9.93 4.18
N GLY A 117 -21.82 9.85 5.10
CA GLY A 117 -21.64 8.73 6.03
C GLY A 117 -20.65 7.65 5.58
N HIS A 118 -19.87 7.91 4.54
CA HIS A 118 -18.77 7.04 4.18
C HIS A 118 -17.59 7.23 5.14
N ASP A 119 -17.00 6.13 5.61
CA ASP A 119 -15.89 6.16 6.58
C ASP A 119 -14.51 6.00 5.92
N TYR A 120 -14.50 5.57 4.64
CA TYR A 120 -13.34 5.49 3.76
C TYR A 120 -13.71 5.90 2.35
N VAL A 121 -12.97 6.84 1.77
CA VAL A 121 -13.16 7.31 0.39
C VAL A 121 -11.87 7.11 -0.39
N GLY A 122 -11.89 6.17 -1.32
CA GLY A 122 -10.82 5.96 -2.29
C GLY A 122 -10.94 6.91 -3.49
N SER A 123 -9.83 7.18 -4.18
CA SER A 123 -9.84 8.00 -5.40
C SER A 123 -9.54 7.16 -6.64
N ILE A 124 -10.23 7.49 -7.74
CA ILE A 124 -10.01 6.94 -9.08
C ILE A 124 -9.54 8.07 -9.99
N ARG A 125 -8.39 7.93 -10.63
CA ARG A 125 -7.86 8.93 -11.58
C ARG A 125 -8.66 8.94 -12.87
N ARG A 126 -9.07 10.12 -13.34
CA ARG A 126 -10.00 10.31 -14.46
C ARG A 126 -9.50 9.79 -15.81
N GLN A 127 -8.18 9.73 -16.06
CA GLN A 127 -7.63 9.26 -17.33
C GLN A 127 -6.41 8.36 -17.12
N ARG A 128 -6.54 7.12 -17.60
CA ARG A 128 -5.42 6.21 -17.81
C ARG A 128 -5.41 5.81 -19.28
N ASN A 129 -4.52 6.41 -20.09
CA ASN A 129 -4.24 5.98 -21.45
C ASN A 129 -3.35 4.74 -21.43
N ASP A 130 -3.87 3.61 -20.99
CA ASP A 130 -3.16 2.34 -21.03
C ASP A 130 -3.48 1.58 -22.31
N SER A 131 -2.49 0.87 -22.88
CA SER A 131 -2.69 0.00 -24.04
C SER A 131 -3.69 -1.13 -23.73
N TRP A 132 -4.46 -1.59 -24.72
CA TRP A 132 -5.49 -2.64 -24.59
C TRP A 132 -5.00 -3.90 -23.84
N TRP A 133 -3.80 -4.38 -24.14
CA TRP A 133 -3.18 -5.54 -23.48
C TRP A 133 -2.97 -5.33 -21.98
N ARG A 134 -2.53 -4.13 -21.58
CA ARG A 134 -2.37 -3.78 -20.17
C ARG A 134 -3.72 -3.75 -19.45
N HIS A 135 -4.78 -3.31 -20.11
CA HIS A 135 -6.14 -3.32 -19.55
C HIS A 135 -6.67 -4.74 -19.30
N VAL A 136 -6.40 -5.69 -20.21
CA VAL A 136 -6.86 -7.08 -20.04
C VAL A 136 -6.08 -7.77 -18.92
N ALA A 137 -4.76 -7.68 -18.94
CA ALA A 137 -3.90 -8.26 -17.90
C ALA A 137 -4.18 -7.66 -16.51
N SER A 138 -4.33 -6.34 -16.43
CA SER A 138 -4.66 -5.65 -15.18
C SER A 138 -6.04 -6.06 -14.65
N ARG A 139 -7.06 -6.17 -15.51
CA ARG A 139 -8.41 -6.64 -15.11
C ARG A 139 -8.41 -8.07 -14.60
N ALA A 140 -7.68 -8.98 -15.25
CA ALA A 140 -7.58 -10.37 -14.82
C ALA A 140 -6.87 -10.47 -13.45
N MET A 141 -5.76 -9.74 -13.29
CA MET A 141 -5.00 -9.69 -12.03
C MET A 141 -5.82 -9.05 -10.90
N ASN A 142 -6.53 -7.95 -11.18
CA ASN A 142 -7.40 -7.31 -10.20
C ASN A 142 -8.52 -8.24 -9.74
N ARG A 143 -9.21 -8.94 -10.67
CA ARG A 143 -10.23 -9.92 -10.31
C ARG A 143 -9.70 -11.08 -9.47
N LEU A 144 -8.52 -11.59 -9.81
CA LEU A 144 -7.89 -12.66 -9.04
C LEU A 144 -7.57 -12.18 -7.61
N ARG A 145 -6.97 -10.99 -7.48
CA ARG A 145 -6.68 -10.39 -6.20
C ARG A 145 -7.94 -10.12 -5.39
N GLU A 146 -8.99 -9.50 -5.99
CA GLU A 146 -10.27 -9.25 -5.32
C GLU A 146 -10.89 -10.53 -4.75
N ARG A 147 -10.81 -11.65 -5.51
CA ARG A 147 -11.26 -12.96 -5.01
C ARG A 147 -10.43 -13.48 -3.85
N ILE A 148 -9.12 -13.24 -3.86
CA ILE A 148 -8.19 -13.75 -2.85
C ILE A 148 -8.22 -12.90 -1.58
N THR A 149 -8.25 -11.56 -1.74
CA THR A 149 -8.12 -10.61 -0.61
C THR A 149 -9.46 -10.04 -0.14
N HIS A 150 -10.53 -10.20 -0.92
CA HIS A 150 -11.84 -9.57 -0.73
C HIS A 150 -11.80 -8.03 -0.72
N ILE A 151 -10.70 -7.41 -1.20
CA ILE A 151 -10.50 -5.97 -1.26
C ILE A 151 -10.84 -5.47 -2.65
N LYS A 152 -11.93 -4.69 -2.76
CA LYS A 152 -12.37 -4.06 -4.01
C LYS A 152 -11.82 -2.65 -4.08
N MET A 153 -10.79 -2.44 -4.87
CA MET A 153 -10.22 -1.13 -5.15
C MET A 153 -9.94 -1.00 -6.65
N THR A 154 -10.47 0.05 -7.25
CA THR A 154 -10.34 0.30 -8.70
C THR A 154 -8.95 0.87 -9.03
N ASP A 155 -8.49 1.89 -8.32
CA ASP A 155 -7.16 2.49 -8.49
C ASP A 155 -6.34 2.37 -7.20
N GLN A 156 -5.34 1.47 -7.24
CA GLN A 156 -4.44 1.25 -6.10
C GLN A 156 -3.29 2.25 -6.04
N GLY A 157 -2.95 2.84 -7.17
CA GLY A 157 -1.82 3.76 -7.26
C GLY A 157 -2.17 5.20 -6.86
N CYS A 158 -3.44 5.53 -6.64
CA CYS A 158 -3.84 6.83 -6.17
C CYS A 158 -3.77 6.87 -4.64
N MET A 159 -2.92 7.73 -4.10
CA MET A 159 -2.74 7.87 -2.65
C MET A 159 -3.60 8.99 -2.04
N MET A 160 -4.29 9.78 -2.86
CA MET A 160 -5.27 10.76 -2.38
C MET A 160 -6.52 10.01 -1.88
N ARG A 161 -6.71 9.95 -0.57
CA ARG A 161 -7.77 9.16 0.08
C ARG A 161 -8.22 9.85 1.36
N ALA A 162 -9.49 9.64 1.72
CA ALA A 162 -10.02 10.13 2.98
C ALA A 162 -10.38 8.98 3.92
N TYR A 163 -10.16 9.20 5.22
CA TYR A 163 -10.34 8.23 6.28
C TYR A 163 -11.03 8.88 7.47
N SER A 164 -11.92 8.15 8.14
CA SER A 164 -12.42 8.54 9.44
C SER A 164 -11.38 8.32 10.54
N ARG A 165 -11.44 9.09 11.62
CA ARG A 165 -10.57 8.93 12.80
C ARG A 165 -10.58 7.49 13.31
N ARG A 166 -11.74 6.84 13.38
CA ARG A 166 -11.88 5.45 13.79
C ARG A 166 -10.98 4.48 12.99
N ILE A 167 -10.94 4.65 11.67
CA ILE A 167 -10.08 3.80 10.81
C ILE A 167 -8.61 4.08 11.10
N ILE A 168 -8.21 5.35 11.24
CA ILE A 168 -6.82 5.73 11.54
C ILE A 168 -6.38 5.20 12.90
N ASP A 169 -7.20 5.33 13.92
CA ASP A 169 -6.90 4.80 15.26
C ASP A 169 -6.73 3.28 15.24
N THR A 170 -7.52 2.57 14.42
CA THR A 170 -7.37 1.13 14.22
C THR A 170 -6.07 0.80 13.48
N ILE A 171 -5.73 1.55 12.42
CA ILE A 171 -4.47 1.36 11.68
C ILE A 171 -3.25 1.63 12.58
N ASN A 172 -3.30 2.64 13.44
CA ASN A 172 -2.21 2.97 14.37
C ASN A 172 -1.96 1.86 15.41
N GLN A 173 -2.99 1.08 15.75
CA GLN A 173 -2.86 -0.10 16.62
C GLN A 173 -2.26 -1.32 15.93
N CYS A 174 -2.26 -1.38 14.58
CA CYS A 174 -1.64 -2.46 13.83
C CYS A 174 -0.11 -2.34 13.90
N ASN A 175 0.59 -3.42 14.20
CA ASN A 175 2.05 -3.45 14.26
C ASN A 175 2.72 -4.02 13.02
N GLU A 176 1.98 -4.18 11.92
CA GLU A 176 2.48 -4.78 10.68
C GLU A 176 3.63 -3.96 10.08
N MET A 177 4.73 -4.65 9.71
CA MET A 177 5.91 -4.04 9.11
C MET A 177 5.73 -3.74 7.62
N HIS A 178 4.92 -4.54 6.94
CA HIS A 178 4.59 -4.40 5.52
C HIS A 178 3.12 -4.07 5.36
N THR A 179 2.81 -2.80 5.42
CA THR A 179 1.43 -2.32 5.38
C THR A 179 1.15 -1.63 4.06
N PHE A 180 0.17 -2.13 3.31
CA PHE A 180 -0.46 -1.37 2.24
C PHE A 180 -1.70 -0.66 2.81
N ILE A 181 -1.49 0.58 3.23
CA ILE A 181 -2.48 1.39 3.96
C ILE A 181 -3.88 1.38 3.32
N PRO A 182 -4.04 1.56 1.98
CA PRO A 182 -5.36 1.53 1.35
C PRO A 182 -6.11 0.20 1.55
N ALA A 183 -5.40 -0.93 1.56
CA ALA A 183 -6.01 -2.24 1.77
C ALA A 183 -6.47 -2.44 3.20
N LEU A 184 -5.65 -2.03 4.19
CA LEU A 184 -6.05 -2.06 5.60
C LEU A 184 -7.25 -1.15 5.87
N ALA A 185 -7.23 0.07 5.36
CA ALA A 185 -8.34 1.00 5.52
C ALA A 185 -9.64 0.45 4.94
N TYR A 186 -9.58 -0.16 3.74
CA TYR A 186 -10.74 -0.82 3.13
C TYR A 186 -11.26 -1.96 4.01
N GLN A 187 -10.36 -2.77 4.56
CA GLN A 187 -10.73 -3.91 5.42
C GLN A 187 -11.40 -3.47 6.74
N PHE A 188 -10.98 -2.33 7.30
CA PHE A 188 -11.53 -1.78 8.55
C PHE A 188 -12.73 -0.87 8.33
N SER A 189 -13.03 -0.52 7.09
CA SER A 189 -14.17 0.30 6.72
C SER A 189 -15.48 -0.48 6.80
N GLN A 190 -16.53 0.18 7.27
CA GLN A 190 -17.89 -0.34 7.26
C GLN A 190 -18.70 0.14 6.06
N ASN A 191 -18.34 1.31 5.51
CA ASN A 191 -19.05 1.94 4.39
C ASN A 191 -18.05 2.60 3.41
N PRO A 192 -17.21 1.78 2.70
CA PRO A 192 -16.22 2.32 1.77
C PRO A 192 -16.87 2.80 0.48
N THR A 193 -16.30 3.86 -0.12
CA THR A 193 -16.66 4.33 -1.47
C THR A 193 -15.42 4.77 -2.25
N GLU A 194 -15.60 5.01 -3.54
CA GLU A 194 -14.57 5.56 -4.41
C GLU A 194 -15.14 6.73 -5.23
N VAL A 195 -14.36 7.79 -5.41
CA VAL A 195 -14.72 8.97 -6.21
C VAL A 195 -13.71 9.22 -7.31
N VAL A 196 -14.17 9.81 -8.41
CA VAL A 196 -13.29 10.23 -9.51
C VAL A 196 -12.70 11.58 -9.16
N VAL A 197 -11.37 11.66 -9.14
CA VAL A 197 -10.58 12.89 -8.91
C VAL A 197 -9.83 13.30 -10.17
N GLY A 198 -9.41 14.56 -10.22
CA GLY A 198 -8.50 15.07 -11.24
C GLY A 198 -7.17 14.31 -11.22
N HIS A 199 -6.52 14.28 -12.38
CA HIS A 199 -5.15 13.80 -12.49
C HIS A 199 -4.40 14.73 -13.44
N GLU A 200 -3.40 15.38 -12.89
CA GLU A 200 -2.52 16.30 -13.64
C GLU A 200 -1.20 15.59 -13.95
N GLU A 201 -0.49 16.08 -14.97
CA GLU A 201 0.87 15.61 -15.22
C GLU A 201 1.78 16.05 -14.05
N ARG A 202 2.73 15.19 -13.70
CA ARG A 202 3.68 15.48 -12.63
C ARG A 202 4.42 16.77 -12.91
N PHE A 203 4.47 17.68 -11.94
CA PHE A 203 5.13 18.97 -12.08
C PHE A 203 6.64 18.81 -12.33
N ALA A 204 7.29 17.79 -11.74
CA ALA A 204 8.71 17.47 -11.94
C ALA A 204 8.98 15.97 -11.77
N GLY A 205 9.91 15.38 -12.56
CA GLY A 205 10.42 14.01 -12.44
C GLY A 205 9.74 12.97 -13.33
N GLU A 206 10.42 11.82 -13.55
CA GLU A 206 9.92 10.69 -14.37
C GLU A 206 9.32 9.56 -13.51
N SER A 207 8.27 8.93 -14.02
CA SER A 207 7.67 7.75 -13.39
C SER A 207 8.57 6.51 -13.57
N LYS A 208 9.04 5.91 -12.47
CA LYS A 208 9.97 4.76 -12.45
C LYS A 208 9.27 3.39 -12.30
N TYR A 209 7.96 3.28 -12.52
CA TYR A 209 7.27 2.00 -12.36
C TYR A 209 7.50 1.07 -13.55
N SER A 210 8.30 0.03 -13.34
CA SER A 210 8.48 -1.06 -14.32
C SER A 210 7.36 -2.10 -14.21
N LEU A 211 7.15 -2.91 -15.26
CA LEU A 211 6.22 -4.06 -15.23
C LEU A 211 6.55 -5.02 -14.08
N TYR A 212 7.83 -5.22 -13.80
CA TYR A 212 8.30 -6.04 -12.69
C TYR A 212 7.81 -5.51 -11.33
N SER A 213 7.85 -4.19 -11.09
CA SER A 213 7.37 -3.61 -9.83
C SER A 213 5.86 -3.77 -9.65
N LEU A 214 5.08 -3.75 -10.73
CA LEU A 214 3.64 -4.01 -10.67
C LEU A 214 3.32 -5.47 -10.34
N ILE A 215 4.03 -6.43 -10.94
CA ILE A 215 3.88 -7.86 -10.63
C ILE A 215 4.26 -8.12 -9.17
N ARG A 216 5.38 -7.58 -8.72
CA ARG A 216 5.83 -7.69 -7.33
C ARG A 216 4.82 -7.12 -6.35
N LEU A 217 4.31 -5.91 -6.61
CA LEU A 217 3.28 -5.29 -5.76
C LEU A 217 2.03 -6.18 -5.62
N ASN A 218 1.54 -6.76 -6.73
CA ASN A 218 0.39 -7.65 -6.67
C ASN A 218 0.69 -8.95 -5.90
N PHE A 219 1.89 -9.51 -6.05
CA PHE A 219 2.32 -10.68 -5.29
C PHE A 219 2.42 -10.37 -3.80
N ASP A 220 3.02 -9.22 -3.44
CA ASP A 220 3.12 -8.73 -2.07
C ASP A 220 1.74 -8.52 -1.43
N LEU A 221 0.78 -7.96 -2.18
CA LEU A 221 -0.60 -7.82 -1.70
C LEU A 221 -1.28 -9.17 -1.48
N MET A 222 -1.13 -10.11 -2.42
CA MET A 222 -1.73 -11.44 -2.30
C MET A 222 -1.18 -12.23 -1.11
N THR A 223 0.13 -12.21 -0.91
CA THR A 223 0.80 -12.94 0.18
C THR A 223 0.75 -12.21 1.52
N GLY A 224 0.62 -10.87 1.51
CA GLY A 224 0.49 -10.06 2.72
C GLY A 224 -0.90 -10.11 3.35
N PHE A 225 -1.95 -10.17 2.53
CA PHE A 225 -3.34 -10.10 3.01
C PHE A 225 -4.10 -11.44 2.93
N SER A 226 -3.47 -12.52 2.45
CA SER A 226 -4.16 -13.79 2.29
C SER A 226 -3.22 -14.99 2.37
N LEU A 227 -3.71 -16.05 3.02
CA LEU A 227 -3.08 -17.38 3.03
C LEU A 227 -3.51 -18.24 1.84
N VAL A 228 -4.42 -17.75 0.99
CA VAL A 228 -4.95 -18.52 -0.16
C VAL A 228 -3.86 -19.04 -1.07
N PRO A 229 -2.79 -18.28 -1.45
CA PRO A 229 -1.72 -18.82 -2.28
C PRO A 229 -1.04 -20.05 -1.66
N LEU A 230 -0.81 -20.03 -0.35
CA LEU A 230 -0.21 -21.15 0.37
C LEU A 230 -1.18 -22.34 0.46
N GLN A 231 -2.46 -22.08 0.72
CA GLN A 231 -3.50 -23.12 0.77
C GLN A 231 -3.70 -23.78 -0.59
N MET A 232 -3.73 -23.00 -1.68
CA MET A 232 -3.82 -23.53 -3.06
C MET A 232 -2.62 -24.41 -3.38
N PHE A 233 -1.42 -23.97 -3.01
CA PHE A 233 -0.21 -24.79 -3.20
C PHE A 233 -0.29 -26.11 -2.43
N SER A 234 -0.73 -26.08 -1.16
CA SER A 234 -0.93 -27.26 -0.34
C SER A 234 -1.97 -28.22 -0.95
N PHE A 235 -3.09 -27.68 -1.44
CA PHE A 235 -4.13 -28.48 -2.10
C PHE A 235 -3.63 -29.15 -3.38
N VAL A 236 -2.90 -28.42 -4.22
CA VAL A 236 -2.25 -28.97 -5.42
C VAL A 236 -1.23 -30.06 -5.04
N GLY A 237 -0.45 -29.83 -3.98
CA GLY A 237 0.49 -30.81 -3.45
C GLY A 237 -0.18 -32.12 -3.01
N ILE A 238 -1.34 -32.04 -2.35
CA ILE A 238 -2.14 -33.21 -1.97
C ILE A 238 -2.61 -33.98 -3.20
N ILE A 239 -3.14 -33.29 -4.22
CA ILE A 239 -3.57 -33.92 -5.48
C ILE A 239 -2.40 -34.66 -6.16
N ILE A 240 -1.26 -33.98 -6.29
CA ILE A 240 -0.05 -34.57 -6.88
C ILE A 240 0.40 -35.80 -6.08
N SER A 241 0.39 -35.72 -4.74
CA SER A 241 0.76 -36.83 -3.86
C SER A 241 -0.12 -38.05 -4.07
N VAL A 242 -1.43 -37.85 -4.14
CA VAL A 242 -2.42 -38.91 -4.38
C VAL A 242 -2.21 -39.55 -5.77
N LEU A 243 -2.06 -38.71 -6.82
CA LEU A 243 -1.82 -39.20 -8.17
C LEU A 243 -0.47 -39.96 -8.30
N SER A 244 0.57 -39.47 -7.61
CA SER A 244 1.87 -40.14 -7.53
C SER A 244 1.75 -41.49 -6.83
N GLY A 245 0.97 -41.58 -5.75
CA GLY A 245 0.69 -42.86 -5.08
C GLY A 245 0.02 -43.87 -6.02
N PHE A 246 -0.99 -43.46 -6.77
CA PHE A 246 -1.63 -44.33 -7.78
C PHE A 246 -0.63 -44.77 -8.86
N LEU A 247 0.21 -43.83 -9.34
CA LEU A 247 1.23 -44.11 -10.35
C LEU A 247 2.23 -45.17 -9.83
N VAL A 248 2.70 -45.01 -8.60
CA VAL A 248 3.62 -45.99 -7.97
C VAL A 248 2.99 -47.40 -7.87
N VAL A 249 1.74 -47.50 -7.46
CA VAL A 249 1.02 -48.78 -7.39
C VAL A 249 0.85 -49.37 -8.80
N TYR A 250 0.45 -48.56 -9.77
CA TYR A 250 0.31 -48.96 -11.18
C TYR A 250 1.63 -49.51 -11.77
N LEU A 251 2.71 -48.76 -11.59
CA LEU A 251 4.03 -49.14 -12.11
C LEU A 251 4.57 -50.39 -11.40
N GLY A 252 4.32 -50.52 -10.09
CA GLY A 252 4.68 -51.72 -9.30
C GLY A 252 3.94 -52.97 -9.79
N ALA A 253 2.63 -52.86 -9.98
CA ALA A 253 1.82 -53.96 -10.52
C ALA A 253 2.25 -54.33 -11.96
N ARG A 254 2.44 -53.33 -12.81
CA ARG A 254 2.92 -53.57 -14.20
C ARG A 254 4.27 -54.26 -14.23
N ARG A 255 5.21 -53.88 -13.36
CA ARG A 255 6.53 -54.49 -13.27
C ARG A 255 6.46 -55.97 -12.85
N LEU A 256 5.54 -56.29 -11.94
CA LEU A 256 5.32 -57.70 -11.47
C LEU A 256 4.71 -58.57 -12.58
N ILE A 257 3.83 -58.02 -13.42
CA ILE A 257 3.10 -58.76 -14.44
C ILE A 257 3.90 -58.86 -15.76
N LEU A 258 4.50 -57.74 -16.23
CA LEU A 258 5.13 -57.61 -17.55
C LEU A 258 6.68 -57.64 -17.52
N GLY A 259 7.29 -57.65 -16.32
CA GLY A 259 8.73 -57.60 -16.18
C GLY A 259 9.34 -56.20 -16.29
N PRO A 260 10.68 -56.08 -16.21
CA PRO A 260 11.38 -54.80 -16.28
C PRO A 260 11.30 -54.17 -17.69
N GLU A 261 11.09 -52.86 -17.74
CA GLU A 261 11.00 -52.07 -18.98
C GLU A 261 12.40 -51.57 -19.38
N GLU A 262 12.83 -51.84 -20.61
CA GLU A 262 14.07 -51.30 -21.20
C GLU A 262 13.77 -49.86 -21.68
N GLY A 263 14.47 -48.85 -21.14
CA GLY A 263 14.39 -47.44 -21.57
C GLY A 263 13.57 -46.47 -20.72
N GLY A 264 12.98 -46.91 -19.60
CA GLY A 264 12.19 -46.03 -18.69
C GLY A 264 12.96 -44.96 -17.90
N LEU A 265 14.30 -44.96 -18.00
CA LEU A 265 15.16 -44.08 -17.20
C LEU A 265 14.94 -42.59 -17.54
N PHE A 266 14.76 -42.24 -18.80
CA PHE A 266 14.52 -40.86 -19.23
C PHE A 266 13.20 -40.33 -18.69
N THR A 267 12.13 -41.12 -18.76
CA THR A 267 10.81 -40.78 -18.24
C THR A 267 10.85 -40.62 -16.72
N LEU A 268 11.58 -41.47 -16.01
CA LEU A 268 11.79 -41.38 -14.58
C LEU A 268 12.46 -40.07 -14.19
N PHE A 269 13.55 -39.68 -14.89
CA PHE A 269 14.22 -38.41 -14.61
C PHE A 269 13.33 -37.21 -14.93
N ALA A 270 12.56 -37.23 -16.02
CA ALA A 270 11.65 -36.13 -16.38
C ALA A 270 10.61 -35.93 -15.29
N ILE A 271 9.97 -36.99 -14.77
CA ILE A 271 9.02 -36.93 -13.67
C ILE A 271 9.70 -36.44 -12.38
N ALA A 272 10.88 -36.98 -12.06
CA ALA A 272 11.61 -36.59 -10.86
C ALA A 272 11.99 -35.10 -10.88
N PHE A 273 12.50 -34.57 -11.98
CA PHE A 273 12.83 -33.15 -12.11
C PHE A 273 11.61 -32.26 -12.06
N LEU A 274 10.46 -32.67 -12.64
CA LEU A 274 9.20 -31.94 -12.51
C LEU A 274 8.75 -31.86 -11.04
N LEU A 275 8.76 -32.99 -10.33
CA LEU A 275 8.36 -33.03 -8.91
C LEU A 275 9.32 -32.20 -8.03
N ILE A 276 10.63 -32.28 -8.29
CA ILE A 276 11.63 -31.44 -7.61
C ILE A 276 11.37 -29.95 -7.88
N GLY A 277 11.08 -29.58 -9.13
CA GLY A 277 10.75 -28.20 -9.49
C GLY A 277 9.52 -27.67 -8.73
N ILE A 278 8.47 -28.47 -8.63
CA ILE A 278 7.26 -28.14 -7.85
C ILE A 278 7.59 -28.00 -6.37
N ALA A 279 8.38 -28.91 -5.81
CA ALA A 279 8.81 -28.86 -4.43
C ALA A 279 9.66 -27.60 -4.13
N LEU A 280 10.60 -27.24 -4.99
CA LEU A 280 11.41 -26.03 -4.86
C LEU A 280 10.56 -24.76 -4.93
N PHE A 281 9.55 -24.73 -5.81
CA PHE A 281 8.58 -23.63 -5.84
C PHE A 281 7.82 -23.50 -4.52
N GLY A 282 7.37 -24.62 -3.94
CA GLY A 282 6.71 -24.63 -2.64
C GLY A 282 7.60 -24.14 -1.49
N ILE A 283 8.87 -24.55 -1.49
CA ILE A 283 9.85 -24.08 -0.50
C ILE A 283 10.06 -22.55 -0.68
N GLY A 284 10.12 -22.07 -1.91
CA GLY A 284 10.21 -20.62 -2.19
C GLY A 284 9.00 -19.84 -1.65
N LEU A 285 7.79 -20.37 -1.87
CA LEU A 285 6.56 -19.77 -1.33
C LEU A 285 6.54 -19.78 0.21
N LEU A 286 6.92 -20.90 0.84
CA LEU A 286 7.08 -20.98 2.29
C LEU A 286 8.12 -19.97 2.80
N GLY A 287 9.24 -19.83 2.10
CA GLY A 287 10.29 -18.86 2.43
C GLY A 287 9.76 -17.43 2.46
N GLU A 288 8.86 -17.07 1.54
CA GLU A 288 8.22 -15.74 1.53
C GLU A 288 7.38 -15.51 2.81
N TYR A 289 6.53 -16.47 3.21
CA TYR A 289 5.74 -16.35 4.44
C TYR A 289 6.63 -16.36 5.70
N ILE A 290 7.66 -17.21 5.76
CA ILE A 290 8.61 -17.22 6.86
C ILE A 290 9.36 -15.89 6.95
N GLY A 291 9.76 -15.31 5.81
CA GLY A 291 10.40 -14.00 5.73
C GLY A 291 9.52 -12.90 6.30
N ARG A 292 8.22 -12.91 6.02
CA ARG A 292 7.23 -11.96 6.59
C ARG A 292 7.10 -12.15 8.09
N ILE A 293 6.90 -13.38 8.57
CA ILE A 293 6.84 -13.70 10.01
C ILE A 293 8.11 -13.24 10.72
N TYR A 294 9.29 -13.48 10.13
CA TYR A 294 10.56 -13.04 10.70
C TYR A 294 10.64 -11.52 10.87
N GLN A 295 10.11 -10.76 9.91
CA GLN A 295 10.10 -9.29 9.99
C GLN A 295 9.15 -8.80 11.08
N GLU A 296 7.96 -9.42 11.21
CA GLU A 296 6.99 -9.09 12.27
C GLU A 296 7.54 -9.40 13.67
N VAL A 297 8.16 -10.56 13.85
CA VAL A 297 8.71 -11.00 15.14
C VAL A 297 9.87 -10.12 15.62
N ARG A 298 10.64 -9.52 14.70
CA ARG A 298 11.77 -8.64 15.07
C ARG A 298 11.36 -7.36 15.80
N GLN A 299 10.13 -6.90 15.67
CA GLN A 299 9.57 -5.71 16.34
C GLN A 299 10.49 -4.46 16.24
N ARG A 300 11.18 -4.28 15.13
CA ARG A 300 11.98 -3.06 14.90
C ARG A 300 11.04 -1.86 14.71
N PRO A 301 11.43 -0.66 15.18
CA PRO A 301 10.66 0.55 14.88
C PRO A 301 10.43 0.69 13.37
N ARG A 302 9.20 1.04 12.98
CA ARG A 302 8.83 1.24 11.57
C ARG A 302 9.61 2.41 10.95
N TYR A 303 9.89 3.43 11.74
CA TYR A 303 10.65 4.64 11.40
C TYR A 303 11.27 5.24 12.65
N VAL A 304 12.16 6.21 12.48
CA VAL A 304 12.77 6.95 13.58
C VAL A 304 12.58 8.44 13.32
N VAL A 305 11.86 9.10 14.21
CA VAL A 305 11.63 10.55 14.17
C VAL A 305 12.85 11.25 14.75
N ALA A 306 13.44 12.16 13.98
CA ALA A 306 14.54 13.02 14.41
C ALA A 306 14.03 14.27 15.12
N ALA A 307 12.94 14.88 14.61
CA ALA A 307 12.32 16.07 15.20
C ALA A 307 10.87 16.22 14.76
N VAL A 308 10.08 16.91 15.57
CA VAL A 308 8.72 17.36 15.23
C VAL A 308 8.65 18.86 15.42
N LEU A 309 8.28 19.59 14.37
CA LEU A 309 7.99 21.01 14.41
C LEU A 309 6.47 21.15 14.57
N GLU A 310 6.05 21.60 15.73
CA GLU A 310 4.64 21.85 16.05
C GLU A 310 4.52 22.99 17.05
N GLN A 311 3.41 23.70 16.98
CA GLN A 311 3.11 24.70 18.00
C GLN A 311 2.79 23.95 19.31
N LYS A 312 3.63 24.12 20.33
CA LYS A 312 3.32 23.58 21.66
C LYS A 312 2.04 24.23 22.16
N GLU A 313 1.03 23.42 22.42
CA GLU A 313 -0.11 23.92 23.20
C GLU A 313 0.41 24.45 24.52
N GLN A 314 0.18 25.74 24.78
CA GLN A 314 0.42 26.28 26.12
C GLN A 314 -0.56 25.54 27.04
N GLN A 315 -0.03 24.60 27.82
CA GLN A 315 -0.78 24.02 28.93
C GLN A 315 -1.17 25.16 29.87
N PRO A 316 -2.46 25.27 30.20
CA PRO A 316 -2.92 26.28 31.14
C PRO A 316 -2.39 26.08 32.55
#